data_256e61657e3f8226841bba4610353e85
#
_entry.id   256e61657e3f8226841bba4610353e85
#
_cell.length_a   1.000
_cell.length_b   1.000
_cell.length_c   1.000
_cell.angle_alpha   90.00
_cell.angle_beta   90.00
_cell.angle_gamma   90.00
#
_symmetry.space_group_name_H-M   'P 1'
#
loop_
_entity.id
_entity.type
_entity.pdbx_description
1 polymer ?
#
loop_
_entity_poly.entity_id
_entity_poly.type
_entity_poly.pdbx_seq_one_letter_code
_entity_poly.pdbx_strand_id
1 'polypeptide(L)'
;MVHTIGFIKPDYPGERRVALLPKDIKELENNIAIESGFGREMGISDAAYLKAGAKVMNRKEIFQNCDFIFSLKLLQSNDYQYLRRGQTIIGWTHPYGSGRSFYENECIPRDIKIVDLDNITPRLFYRDRVYDLDYIPRNFVYQNSVIAGFSSTYHALMAYGLMPTSRTKVAILSAGNVAQGAYKAIAHFNSRIRMFYRKTMNEFYATIDEYDVIINGIQVDEPHVNIISKEQLALVKKGCLIIDAAAHQGRAIYGTKFTYLEAPIAQTEGVDYYCLSNSPSLFFRTASKEISKAFTRYIYRPSVDKMMAYLKKEGHPYE
;
A
#
# COMPACT_ATOMS: atom_id res chain seq x y z
N MET A 1 -3.44 14.91 -26.95
CA MET A 1 -3.85 13.61 -27.57
C MET A 1 -4.63 12.83 -26.53
N VAL A 2 -5.64 12.06 -26.96
CA VAL A 2 -6.37 11.17 -26.04
C VAL A 2 -5.57 9.89 -25.89
N HIS A 3 -5.08 9.63 -24.68
CA HIS A 3 -4.30 8.43 -24.37
C HIS A 3 -5.17 7.31 -23.83
N THR A 4 -4.68 6.08 -23.87
CA THR A 4 -5.35 4.92 -23.26
C THR A 4 -4.55 4.44 -22.06
N ILE A 5 -5.21 4.36 -20.90
CA ILE A 5 -4.64 3.73 -19.69
C ILE A 5 -5.14 2.29 -19.66
N GLY A 6 -4.21 1.34 -19.67
CA GLY A 6 -4.48 -0.08 -19.55
C GLY A 6 -4.37 -0.52 -18.09
N PHE A 7 -5.42 -1.12 -17.55
CA PHE A 7 -5.45 -1.63 -16.17
C PHE A 7 -5.26 -3.13 -16.17
N ILE A 8 -4.24 -3.60 -15.47
CA ILE A 8 -3.98 -5.03 -15.29
C ILE A 8 -4.33 -5.48 -13.87
N LYS A 9 -4.70 -6.75 -13.74
CA LYS A 9 -4.89 -7.37 -12.43
C LYS A 9 -3.54 -7.45 -11.72
N PRO A 10 -3.47 -7.10 -10.43
CA PRO A 10 -2.25 -7.29 -9.67
C PRO A 10 -1.95 -8.80 -9.55
N ASP A 11 -0.74 -9.20 -9.92
CA ASP A 11 -0.21 -10.54 -9.68
C ASP A 11 0.60 -10.52 -8.37
N TYR A 12 -0.12 -10.46 -7.24
CA TYR A 12 0.47 -10.39 -5.91
C TYR A 12 -0.34 -11.26 -4.93
N PRO A 13 0.30 -12.13 -4.14
CA PRO A 13 -0.39 -13.03 -3.23
C PRO A 13 -1.36 -12.29 -2.29
N GLY A 14 -2.62 -12.75 -2.25
CA GLY A 14 -3.66 -12.17 -1.40
C GLY A 14 -4.17 -10.78 -1.82
N GLU A 15 -3.73 -10.20 -2.95
CA GLU A 15 -4.28 -8.94 -3.44
C GLU A 15 -5.64 -9.16 -4.11
N ARG A 16 -6.67 -8.51 -3.58
CA ARG A 16 -8.06 -8.62 -4.03
C ARG A 16 -8.69 -7.27 -4.37
N ARG A 17 -7.97 -6.18 -4.14
CA ARG A 17 -8.48 -4.83 -4.42
C ARG A 17 -8.53 -4.56 -5.91
N VAL A 18 -9.56 -3.85 -6.33
CA VAL A 18 -9.77 -3.40 -7.70
C VAL A 18 -9.58 -1.88 -7.75
N ALA A 19 -8.61 -1.43 -8.54
CA ALA A 19 -8.17 -0.04 -8.54
C ALA A 19 -9.12 0.92 -9.28
N LEU A 20 -10.01 0.41 -10.14
CA LEU A 20 -10.99 1.19 -10.89
C LEU A 20 -12.33 0.45 -10.92
N LEU A 21 -13.40 1.13 -10.54
CA LEU A 21 -14.77 0.60 -10.61
C LEU A 21 -15.53 1.20 -11.81
N PRO A 22 -16.45 0.45 -12.45
CA PRO A 22 -17.20 0.93 -13.63
C PRO A 22 -17.89 2.28 -13.43
N LYS A 23 -18.41 2.52 -12.22
CA LYS A 23 -19.11 3.79 -11.89
C LYS A 23 -18.19 5.03 -11.96
N ASP A 24 -16.88 4.81 -11.81
CA ASP A 24 -15.88 5.88 -11.76
C ASP A 24 -15.19 6.13 -13.12
N ILE A 25 -15.58 5.38 -14.18
CA ILE A 25 -15.06 5.55 -15.55
C ILE A 25 -15.66 6.76 -16.27
N LYS A 26 -16.84 7.20 -15.86
CA LYS A 26 -17.51 8.34 -16.48
C LYS A 26 -16.70 9.62 -16.33
N GLU A 27 -16.70 10.44 -17.37
CA GLU A 27 -16.04 11.76 -17.40
C GLU A 27 -14.52 11.72 -17.30
N LEU A 28 -13.87 10.66 -17.80
CA LEU A 28 -12.42 10.58 -17.89
C LEU A 28 -11.92 11.20 -19.21
N GLU A 29 -10.82 11.94 -19.14
CA GLU A 29 -10.15 12.49 -20.32
C GLU A 29 -9.36 11.42 -21.10
N ASN A 30 -9.02 10.32 -20.44
CA ASN A 30 -8.28 9.20 -21.02
C ASN A 30 -9.23 8.05 -21.39
N ASN A 31 -8.91 7.34 -22.48
CA ASN A 31 -9.56 6.05 -22.76
C ASN A 31 -9.12 5.01 -21.74
N ILE A 32 -10.00 4.08 -21.43
CA ILE A 32 -9.73 3.00 -20.47
C ILE A 32 -9.78 1.65 -21.18
N ALA A 33 -8.75 0.85 -20.95
CA ALA A 33 -8.72 -0.57 -21.25
C ALA A 33 -8.49 -1.36 -19.95
N ILE A 34 -9.19 -2.46 -19.76
CA ILE A 34 -9.02 -3.34 -18.59
C ILE A 34 -8.67 -4.75 -19.02
N GLU A 35 -7.91 -5.43 -18.20
CA GLU A 35 -7.66 -6.86 -18.35
C GLU A 35 -8.95 -7.66 -18.09
N SER A 36 -9.26 -8.64 -18.94
CA SER A 36 -10.41 -9.52 -18.73
C SER A 36 -10.42 -10.13 -17.33
N GLY A 37 -11.57 -10.06 -16.67
CA GLY A 37 -11.73 -10.48 -15.27
C GLY A 37 -11.15 -9.50 -14.23
N PHE A 38 -10.82 -8.26 -14.60
CA PHE A 38 -10.28 -7.23 -13.71
C PHE A 38 -11.15 -6.99 -12.46
N GLY A 39 -12.48 -7.05 -12.61
CA GLY A 39 -13.44 -6.83 -11.52
C GLY A 39 -13.85 -8.09 -10.75
N ARG A 40 -13.31 -9.26 -11.07
CA ARG A 40 -13.79 -10.57 -10.56
C ARG A 40 -13.88 -10.62 -9.03
N GLU A 41 -12.88 -10.13 -8.33
CA GLU A 41 -12.85 -10.15 -6.84
C GLU A 41 -13.99 -9.33 -6.23
N MET A 42 -14.46 -8.30 -6.92
CA MET A 42 -15.61 -7.50 -6.50
C MET A 42 -16.96 -8.07 -6.96
N GLY A 43 -16.95 -9.15 -7.74
CA GLY A 43 -18.15 -9.70 -8.39
C GLY A 43 -18.61 -8.82 -9.58
N ILE A 44 -17.72 -8.04 -10.18
CA ILE A 44 -18.02 -7.15 -11.31
C ILE A 44 -17.58 -7.85 -12.60
N SER A 45 -18.53 -8.01 -13.53
CA SER A 45 -18.27 -8.64 -14.82
C SER A 45 -17.59 -7.69 -15.82
N ASP A 46 -16.91 -8.24 -16.81
CA ASP A 46 -16.33 -7.48 -17.93
C ASP A 46 -17.41 -6.68 -18.68
N ALA A 47 -18.63 -7.22 -18.79
CA ALA A 47 -19.78 -6.53 -19.39
C ALA A 47 -20.13 -5.21 -18.68
N ALA A 48 -19.96 -5.13 -17.36
CA ALA A 48 -20.17 -3.90 -16.60
C ALA A 48 -19.15 -2.81 -16.97
N TYR A 49 -17.91 -3.20 -17.21
CA TYR A 49 -16.85 -2.29 -17.68
C TYR A 49 -17.08 -1.83 -19.13
N LEU A 50 -17.46 -2.75 -20.02
CA LEU A 50 -17.84 -2.41 -21.39
C LEU A 50 -18.98 -1.40 -21.42
N LYS A 51 -20.05 -1.62 -20.61
CA LYS A 51 -21.18 -0.69 -20.47
C LYS A 51 -20.75 0.68 -19.94
N ALA A 52 -19.69 0.74 -19.14
CA ALA A 52 -19.14 1.99 -18.62
C ALA A 52 -18.21 2.72 -19.62
N GLY A 53 -17.91 2.11 -20.78
CA GLY A 53 -17.09 2.70 -21.83
C GLY A 53 -15.64 2.23 -21.87
N ALA A 54 -15.25 1.27 -21.03
CA ALA A 54 -13.92 0.66 -21.12
C ALA A 54 -13.85 -0.37 -22.25
N LYS A 55 -12.63 -0.60 -22.77
CA LYS A 55 -12.31 -1.76 -23.61
C LYS A 55 -11.88 -2.92 -22.71
N VAL A 56 -12.21 -4.15 -23.10
CA VAL A 56 -11.72 -5.36 -22.42
C VAL A 56 -10.72 -6.06 -23.33
N MET A 57 -9.55 -6.38 -22.79
CA MET A 57 -8.43 -6.95 -23.50
C MET A 57 -7.80 -8.06 -22.66
N ASN A 58 -7.02 -8.96 -23.27
CA ASN A 58 -6.15 -9.82 -22.50
C ASN A 58 -4.91 -9.04 -22.02
N ARG A 59 -4.17 -9.62 -21.05
CA ARG A 59 -3.00 -8.98 -20.44
C ARG A 59 -1.94 -8.55 -21.46
N LYS A 60 -1.60 -9.45 -22.40
CA LYS A 60 -0.62 -9.19 -23.45
C LYS A 60 -1.07 -8.05 -24.36
N GLU A 61 -2.34 -8.03 -24.75
CA GLU A 61 -2.90 -6.95 -25.58
C GLU A 61 -2.83 -5.59 -24.90
N ILE A 62 -3.04 -5.52 -23.57
CA ILE A 62 -2.88 -4.28 -22.82
C ILE A 62 -1.44 -3.75 -22.95
N PHE A 63 -0.43 -4.60 -22.71
CA PHE A 63 0.96 -4.19 -22.88
C PHE A 63 1.30 -3.78 -24.32
N GLN A 64 0.70 -4.40 -25.31
CA GLN A 64 0.92 -4.09 -26.73
C GLN A 64 0.25 -2.81 -27.19
N ASN A 65 -0.91 -2.47 -26.66
CA ASN A 65 -1.76 -1.38 -27.18
C ASN A 65 -1.85 -0.15 -26.29
N CYS A 66 -1.37 -0.23 -25.04
CA CYS A 66 -1.42 0.89 -24.10
C CYS A 66 -0.01 1.39 -23.78
N ASP A 67 0.21 2.70 -23.87
CA ASP A 67 1.47 3.33 -23.48
C ASP A 67 1.52 3.65 -21.99
N PHE A 68 0.36 3.73 -21.34
CA PHE A 68 0.19 3.91 -19.91
C PHE A 68 -0.45 2.66 -19.32
N ILE A 69 0.24 2.02 -18.38
CA ILE A 69 -0.23 0.78 -17.73
C ILE A 69 -0.36 1.02 -16.24
N PHE A 70 -1.55 0.79 -15.72
CA PHE A 70 -1.81 0.84 -14.30
C PHE A 70 -1.76 -0.57 -13.71
N SER A 71 -0.90 -0.74 -12.70
CA SER A 71 -0.86 -1.92 -11.84
C SER A 71 -0.92 -1.51 -10.38
N LEU A 72 -1.87 -2.05 -9.63
CA LEU A 72 -2.01 -1.72 -8.20
C LEU A 72 -0.79 -2.16 -7.38
N LYS A 73 -0.09 -3.20 -7.82
CA LYS A 73 1.13 -3.72 -7.20
C LYS A 73 2.28 -3.73 -8.21
N LEU A 74 3.49 -3.88 -7.70
CA LEU A 74 4.68 -4.05 -8.53
C LEU A 74 4.47 -5.18 -9.54
N LEU A 75 4.87 -4.93 -10.79
CA LEU A 75 4.86 -5.96 -11.84
C LEU A 75 5.75 -7.13 -11.46
N GLN A 76 5.32 -8.33 -11.80
CA GLN A 76 6.10 -9.54 -11.60
C GLN A 76 6.91 -9.90 -12.85
N SER A 77 7.94 -10.73 -12.70
CA SER A 77 8.86 -11.09 -13.78
C SER A 77 8.17 -11.66 -15.03
N ASN A 78 7.03 -12.32 -14.87
CA ASN A 78 6.22 -12.82 -15.99
C ASN A 78 5.73 -11.72 -16.94
N ASP A 79 5.63 -10.48 -16.46
CA ASP A 79 5.19 -9.33 -17.25
C ASP A 79 6.32 -8.67 -18.03
N TYR A 80 7.58 -8.85 -17.62
CA TYR A 80 8.73 -8.12 -18.17
C TYR A 80 8.94 -8.39 -19.66
N GLN A 81 8.57 -9.57 -20.13
CA GLN A 81 8.61 -9.92 -21.55
C GLN A 81 7.65 -9.10 -22.44
N TYR A 82 6.63 -8.47 -21.85
CA TYR A 82 5.65 -7.67 -22.58
C TYR A 82 5.95 -6.16 -22.55
N LEU A 83 6.92 -5.75 -21.73
CA LEU A 83 7.29 -4.34 -21.60
C LEU A 83 7.83 -3.79 -22.92
N ARG A 84 7.32 -2.62 -23.30
CA ARG A 84 7.77 -1.90 -24.49
C ARG A 84 8.55 -0.65 -24.12
N ARG A 85 9.51 -0.30 -24.99
CA ARG A 85 10.29 0.93 -24.82
C ARG A 85 9.36 2.15 -24.73
N GLY A 86 9.65 3.05 -23.80
CA GLY A 86 8.94 4.32 -23.65
C GLY A 86 7.61 4.28 -22.93
N GLN A 87 7.12 3.11 -22.50
CA GLN A 87 5.89 2.99 -21.73
C GLN A 87 5.97 3.73 -20.39
N THR A 88 4.83 3.94 -19.76
CA THR A 88 4.71 4.47 -18.40
C THR A 88 3.95 3.48 -17.53
N ILE A 89 4.57 3.06 -16.43
CA ILE A 89 3.94 2.18 -15.43
C ILE A 89 3.48 3.05 -14.26
N ILE A 90 2.20 2.94 -13.90
CA ILE A 90 1.58 3.73 -12.84
C ILE A 90 1.09 2.77 -11.74
N GLY A 91 1.37 3.07 -10.49
CA GLY A 91 0.88 2.26 -9.37
C GLY A 91 1.74 2.35 -8.12
N TRP A 92 1.67 1.34 -7.27
CA TRP A 92 2.53 1.19 -6.09
C TRP A 92 3.76 0.38 -6.48
N THR A 93 4.79 1.06 -6.92
CA THR A 93 5.95 0.47 -7.60
C THR A 93 7.22 0.45 -6.75
N HIS A 94 7.29 1.30 -5.70
CA HIS A 94 8.39 1.35 -4.72
C HIS A 94 9.80 1.40 -5.32
N PRO A 95 10.17 2.35 -6.20
CA PRO A 95 11.46 2.35 -6.89
C PRO A 95 12.68 2.47 -5.97
N TYR A 96 12.52 3.08 -4.78
CA TYR A 96 13.57 3.15 -3.75
C TYR A 96 13.59 1.94 -2.79
N GLY A 97 12.66 1.01 -2.94
CA GLY A 97 12.50 -0.15 -2.07
C GLY A 97 12.43 -1.46 -2.84
N SER A 98 11.33 -2.19 -2.67
CA SER A 98 11.13 -3.51 -3.30
C SER A 98 11.10 -3.48 -4.83
N GLY A 99 10.77 -2.35 -5.44
CA GLY A 99 10.74 -2.16 -6.88
C GLY A 99 12.06 -1.67 -7.50
N ARG A 100 13.12 -1.52 -6.69
CA ARG A 100 14.40 -0.97 -7.17
C ARG A 100 15.00 -1.80 -8.31
N SER A 101 15.07 -3.10 -8.13
CA SER A 101 15.59 -4.01 -9.18
C SER A 101 14.76 -3.94 -10.48
N PHE A 102 13.43 -3.85 -10.37
CA PHE A 102 12.57 -3.64 -11.53
C PHE A 102 12.87 -2.32 -12.23
N TYR A 103 13.04 -1.25 -11.46
CA TYR A 103 13.34 0.07 -12.03
C TYR A 103 14.70 0.09 -12.73
N GLU A 104 15.76 -0.35 -12.06
CA GLU A 104 17.12 -0.32 -12.58
C GLU A 104 17.33 -1.26 -13.77
N ASN A 105 16.80 -2.50 -13.70
CA ASN A 105 17.10 -3.55 -14.68
C ASN A 105 16.10 -3.63 -15.84
N GLU A 106 14.86 -3.19 -15.63
CA GLU A 106 13.80 -3.30 -16.64
C GLU A 106 13.38 -1.94 -17.18
N CYS A 107 13.21 -0.93 -16.32
CA CYS A 107 12.66 0.35 -16.74
C CYS A 107 13.72 1.25 -17.39
N ILE A 108 14.86 1.49 -16.75
CA ILE A 108 15.90 2.37 -17.25
C ILE A 108 16.40 1.95 -18.66
N PRO A 109 16.74 0.67 -18.91
CA PRO A 109 17.23 0.25 -20.24
C PRO A 109 16.19 0.38 -21.35
N ARG A 110 14.90 0.36 -21.00
CA ARG A 110 13.79 0.47 -21.96
C ARG A 110 13.17 1.86 -22.02
N ASP A 111 13.78 2.88 -21.41
CA ASP A 111 13.22 4.23 -21.31
C ASP A 111 11.78 4.26 -20.70
N ILE A 112 11.44 3.32 -19.85
CA ILE A 112 10.15 3.23 -19.17
C ILE A 112 10.11 4.23 -18.01
N LYS A 113 9.02 4.97 -17.91
CA LYS A 113 8.75 5.89 -16.81
C LYS A 113 7.95 5.16 -15.72
N ILE A 114 8.19 5.52 -14.47
CA ILE A 114 7.37 5.03 -13.35
C ILE A 114 6.65 6.22 -12.71
N VAL A 115 5.34 6.09 -12.52
CA VAL A 115 4.56 6.96 -11.64
C VAL A 115 4.26 6.19 -10.38
N ASP A 116 5.05 6.45 -9.33
CA ASP A 116 4.87 5.80 -8.03
C ASP A 116 3.88 6.58 -7.17
N LEU A 117 2.82 5.88 -6.76
CA LEU A 117 1.69 6.41 -6.01
C LEU A 117 1.71 6.03 -4.52
N ASP A 118 2.74 5.32 -4.06
CA ASP A 118 2.81 4.82 -2.69
C ASP A 118 3.34 5.86 -1.69
N ASN A 119 4.07 6.84 -2.17
CA ASN A 119 4.63 7.88 -1.34
C ASN A 119 3.57 8.89 -0.88
N ILE A 120 3.87 9.60 0.23
CA ILE A 120 3.05 10.72 0.72
C ILE A 120 2.81 11.73 -0.40
N THR A 121 3.84 12.01 -1.20
CA THR A 121 3.76 12.77 -2.45
C THR A 121 4.04 11.82 -3.61
N PRO A 122 3.10 11.60 -4.53
CA PRO A 122 3.36 10.81 -5.73
C PRO A 122 4.51 11.36 -6.57
N ARG A 123 5.27 10.45 -7.19
CA ARG A 123 6.49 10.80 -7.92
C ARG A 123 6.55 10.17 -9.30
N LEU A 124 7.11 10.91 -10.24
CA LEU A 124 7.47 10.41 -11.56
C LEU A 124 8.99 10.17 -11.60
N PHE A 125 9.37 8.94 -11.91
CA PHE A 125 10.75 8.48 -12.07
C PHE A 125 11.04 8.28 -13.55
N TYR A 126 12.14 8.86 -14.02
CA TYR A 126 12.61 8.66 -15.38
C TYR A 126 14.14 8.76 -15.44
N ARG A 127 14.79 7.66 -15.80
CA ARG A 127 16.26 7.51 -15.79
C ARG A 127 16.84 7.81 -14.41
N ASP A 128 17.69 8.83 -14.29
CA ASP A 128 18.34 9.30 -13.06
C ASP A 128 17.58 10.46 -12.38
N ARG A 129 16.35 10.77 -12.83
CA ARG A 129 15.60 11.93 -12.36
C ARG A 129 14.30 11.55 -11.70
N VAL A 130 13.93 12.33 -10.69
CA VAL A 130 12.68 12.17 -9.93
C VAL A 130 11.96 13.52 -9.87
N TYR A 131 10.65 13.47 -10.09
CA TYR A 131 9.78 14.64 -10.12
C TYR A 131 8.61 14.44 -9.15
N ASP A 132 8.46 15.33 -8.18
CA ASP A 132 7.28 15.34 -7.32
C ASP A 132 6.07 15.82 -8.13
N LEU A 133 4.98 15.03 -8.10
CA LEU A 133 3.72 15.37 -8.77
C LEU A 133 2.86 16.24 -7.84
N ASP A 134 3.25 17.49 -7.67
CA ASP A 134 2.70 18.45 -6.70
C ASP A 134 1.22 18.82 -6.91
N TYR A 135 0.67 18.52 -8.09
CA TYR A 135 -0.76 18.68 -8.36
C TYR A 135 -1.64 17.61 -7.69
N ILE A 136 -1.03 16.52 -7.21
CA ILE A 136 -1.73 15.46 -6.47
C ILE A 136 -1.60 15.76 -4.98
N PRO A 137 -2.69 15.86 -4.24
CA PRO A 137 -2.62 16.15 -2.80
C PRO A 137 -1.80 15.09 -2.05
N ARG A 138 -1.03 15.53 -1.08
CA ARG A 138 -0.31 14.62 -0.18
C ARG A 138 -1.30 13.68 0.51
N ASN A 139 -0.91 12.43 0.70
CA ASN A 139 -1.77 11.40 1.31
C ASN A 139 -3.13 11.21 0.62
N PHE A 140 -3.24 11.41 -0.69
CA PHE A 140 -4.51 11.37 -1.41
C PHE A 140 -5.24 10.01 -1.27
N VAL A 141 -4.55 8.94 -0.90
CA VAL A 141 -5.11 7.60 -0.61
C VAL A 141 -5.19 7.30 0.90
N TYR A 142 -5.24 8.32 1.76
CA TYR A 142 -5.23 8.17 3.22
C TYR A 142 -6.24 7.15 3.76
N GLN A 143 -7.40 7.01 3.13
CA GLN A 143 -8.42 6.04 3.55
C GLN A 143 -7.91 4.59 3.43
N ASN A 144 -7.08 4.27 2.43
CA ASN A 144 -6.46 2.95 2.33
C ASN A 144 -5.51 2.68 3.52
N SER A 145 -4.78 3.70 3.99
CA SER A 145 -3.93 3.59 5.18
C SER A 145 -4.75 3.42 6.46
N VAL A 146 -5.90 4.10 6.57
CA VAL A 146 -6.85 3.87 7.69
C VAL A 146 -7.36 2.42 7.66
N ILE A 147 -7.75 1.92 6.49
CA ILE A 147 -8.17 0.53 6.34
C ILE A 147 -7.04 -0.44 6.69
N ALA A 148 -5.77 -0.12 6.36
CA ALA A 148 -4.63 -0.95 6.74
C ALA A 148 -4.53 -1.14 8.25
N GLY A 149 -4.56 -0.05 9.02
CA GLY A 149 -4.52 -0.13 10.48
C GLY A 149 -5.71 -0.88 11.07
N PHE A 150 -6.91 -0.61 10.55
CA PHE A 150 -8.13 -1.27 10.99
C PHE A 150 -8.08 -2.78 10.71
N SER A 151 -7.76 -3.18 9.47
CA SER A 151 -7.74 -4.58 9.05
C SER A 151 -6.63 -5.38 9.73
N SER A 152 -5.42 -4.81 9.86
CA SER A 152 -4.32 -5.46 10.59
C SER A 152 -4.72 -5.75 12.02
N THR A 153 -5.33 -4.79 12.70
CA THR A 153 -5.73 -4.94 14.10
C THR A 153 -6.78 -6.04 14.27
N TYR A 154 -7.86 -6.01 13.49
CA TYR A 154 -8.91 -7.03 13.59
C TYR A 154 -8.39 -8.43 13.24
N HIS A 155 -7.66 -8.54 12.14
CA HIS A 155 -7.17 -9.84 11.69
C HIS A 155 -6.13 -10.41 12.65
N ALA A 156 -5.22 -9.59 13.17
CA ALA A 156 -4.24 -10.01 14.16
C ALA A 156 -4.88 -10.53 15.44
N LEU A 157 -5.89 -9.82 15.97
CA LEU A 157 -6.61 -10.23 17.17
C LEU A 157 -7.36 -11.55 16.97
N MET A 158 -8.05 -11.71 15.83
CA MET A 158 -8.74 -12.95 15.49
C MET A 158 -7.76 -14.12 15.34
N ALA A 159 -6.67 -13.92 14.63
CA ALA A 159 -5.66 -14.94 14.39
C ALA A 159 -4.90 -15.35 15.66
N TYR A 160 -4.68 -14.39 16.55
CA TYR A 160 -4.06 -14.65 17.85
C TYR A 160 -5.03 -15.26 18.86
N GLY A 161 -6.35 -15.26 18.58
CA GLY A 161 -7.37 -15.76 19.49
C GLY A 161 -7.66 -14.82 20.66
N LEU A 162 -7.33 -13.53 20.55
CA LEU A 162 -7.56 -12.52 21.58
C LEU A 162 -8.77 -11.65 21.26
N MET A 163 -9.81 -11.73 22.09
CA MET A 163 -10.90 -10.76 22.13
C MET A 163 -10.63 -9.74 23.23
N PRO A 164 -10.26 -8.49 22.89
CA PRO A 164 -9.98 -7.47 23.91
C PRO A 164 -11.19 -7.15 24.80
N THR A 165 -10.92 -6.67 25.99
CA THR A 165 -11.93 -6.26 26.97
C THR A 165 -11.57 -4.91 27.57
N SER A 166 -12.42 -4.34 28.45
CA SER A 166 -12.13 -3.11 29.19
C SER A 166 -10.89 -3.20 30.11
N ARG A 167 -10.36 -4.40 30.35
CA ARG A 167 -9.12 -4.61 31.11
C ARG A 167 -7.89 -4.70 30.23
N THR A 168 -8.04 -4.95 28.92
CA THR A 168 -6.95 -5.06 27.97
C THR A 168 -6.24 -3.72 27.80
N LYS A 169 -4.94 -3.67 28.06
CA LYS A 169 -4.10 -2.49 27.88
C LYS A 169 -3.48 -2.51 26.48
N VAL A 170 -3.70 -1.45 25.71
CA VAL A 170 -3.24 -1.33 24.33
C VAL A 170 -2.40 -0.08 24.13
N ALA A 171 -1.19 -0.25 23.64
CA ALA A 171 -0.36 0.84 23.16
C ALA A 171 -0.52 0.99 21.64
N ILE A 172 -0.73 2.20 21.14
CA ILE A 172 -0.71 2.52 19.71
C ILE A 172 0.42 3.52 19.45
N LEU A 173 1.37 3.15 18.61
CA LEU A 173 2.52 3.97 18.27
C LEU A 173 2.25 4.75 16.98
N SER A 174 2.20 6.05 17.03
CA SER A 174 1.89 7.05 15.98
C SER A 174 0.53 7.74 16.17
N ALA A 175 0.33 8.82 15.40
CA ALA A 175 -0.95 9.50 15.22
C ALA A 175 -1.39 9.50 13.73
N GLY A 176 -0.64 8.81 12.87
CA GLY A 176 -0.90 8.75 11.42
C GLY A 176 -2.14 7.93 11.05
N ASN A 177 -2.44 7.87 9.76
CA ASN A 177 -3.64 7.22 9.24
C ASN A 177 -3.77 5.75 9.64
N VAL A 178 -2.66 4.99 9.64
CA VAL A 178 -2.62 3.59 10.08
C VAL A 178 -2.99 3.49 11.57
N ALA A 179 -2.37 4.32 12.43
CA ALA A 179 -2.67 4.35 13.86
C ALA A 179 -4.13 4.74 14.15
N GLN A 180 -4.69 5.68 13.38
CA GLN A 180 -6.10 6.06 13.49
C GLN A 180 -7.03 4.91 13.11
N GLY A 181 -6.66 4.12 12.10
CA GLY A 181 -7.37 2.91 11.73
C GLY A 181 -7.33 1.85 12.83
N ALA A 182 -6.16 1.62 13.40
CA ALA A 182 -5.97 0.72 14.53
C ALA A 182 -6.78 1.16 15.77
N TYR A 183 -6.75 2.46 16.09
CA TYR A 183 -7.57 3.02 17.15
C TYR A 183 -9.05 2.75 16.95
N LYS A 184 -9.59 3.02 15.75
CA LYS A 184 -10.99 2.72 15.42
C LYS A 184 -11.33 1.25 15.64
N ALA A 185 -10.44 0.33 15.30
CA ALA A 185 -10.66 -1.10 15.50
C ALA A 185 -10.72 -1.46 16.99
N ILE A 186 -9.74 -1.03 17.78
CA ILE A 186 -9.63 -1.36 19.21
C ILE A 186 -10.71 -0.67 20.07
N ALA A 187 -11.10 0.55 19.71
CA ALA A 187 -12.09 1.31 20.47
C ALA A 187 -13.44 0.59 20.58
N HIS A 188 -13.80 -0.27 19.65
CA HIS A 188 -15.01 -1.08 19.71
C HIS A 188 -15.05 -2.05 20.91
N PHE A 189 -13.92 -2.39 21.49
CA PHE A 189 -13.80 -3.33 22.60
C PHE A 189 -13.77 -2.62 23.97
N ASN A 190 -13.88 -1.29 23.98
CA ASN A 190 -13.81 -0.48 25.21
C ASN A 190 -12.50 -0.72 26.02
N SER A 191 -11.40 -1.00 25.33
CA SER A 191 -10.09 -1.30 25.92
C SER A 191 -9.41 -0.04 26.49
N ARG A 192 -8.40 -0.24 27.35
CA ARG A 192 -7.56 0.85 27.86
C ARG A 192 -6.50 1.21 26.85
N ILE A 193 -6.79 2.20 26.02
CA ILE A 193 -5.92 2.59 24.90
C ILE A 193 -5.05 3.78 25.31
N ARG A 194 -3.75 3.71 25.05
CA ARG A 194 -2.83 4.84 25.11
C ARG A 194 -2.12 4.99 23.78
N MET A 195 -2.14 6.20 23.23
CA MET A 195 -1.43 6.54 21.99
C MET A 195 -0.12 7.24 22.31
N PHE A 196 0.95 6.84 21.65
CA PHE A 196 2.29 7.39 21.81
C PHE A 196 2.79 8.03 20.52
N TYR A 197 3.44 9.18 20.67
CA TYR A 197 3.98 9.98 19.58
C TYR A 197 5.47 10.17 19.79
N ARG A 198 6.17 10.72 18.82
CA ARG A 198 7.62 10.98 18.92
C ARG A 198 8.03 11.59 20.27
N LYS A 199 7.26 12.54 20.80
CA LYS A 199 7.57 13.23 22.07
C LYS A 199 7.29 12.39 23.32
N THR A 200 6.47 11.35 23.23
CA THR A 200 6.05 10.50 24.35
C THR A 200 6.60 9.07 24.25
N MET A 201 7.50 8.80 23.32
CA MET A 201 8.09 7.46 23.17
C MET A 201 8.86 7.01 24.41
N ASN A 202 9.53 7.91 25.13
CA ASN A 202 10.20 7.56 26.38
C ASN A 202 9.22 7.03 27.45
N GLU A 203 7.99 7.57 27.49
CA GLU A 203 6.94 7.08 28.37
C GLU A 203 6.45 5.68 27.95
N PHE A 204 6.37 5.42 26.64
CA PHE A 204 6.08 4.08 26.12
C PHE A 204 7.15 3.08 26.56
N TYR A 205 8.43 3.40 26.38
CA TYR A 205 9.52 2.51 26.77
C TYR A 205 9.56 2.24 28.28
N ALA A 206 9.21 3.24 29.11
CA ALA A 206 9.16 3.08 30.55
C ALA A 206 7.99 2.19 31.04
N THR A 207 7.00 1.91 30.20
CA THR A 207 5.79 1.13 30.52
C THR A 207 5.53 -0.01 29.52
N ILE A 208 6.52 -0.39 28.73
CA ILE A 208 6.36 -1.38 27.63
C ILE A 208 5.88 -2.74 28.14
N ASP A 209 6.21 -3.11 29.35
CA ASP A 209 5.86 -4.35 30.04
C ASP A 209 4.38 -4.38 30.52
N GLU A 210 3.67 -3.27 30.42
CA GLU A 210 2.28 -3.19 30.89
C GLU A 210 1.25 -3.62 29.81
N TYR A 211 1.61 -3.61 28.53
CA TYR A 211 0.65 -3.77 27.44
C TYR A 211 0.41 -5.21 27.06
N ASP A 212 -0.87 -5.53 26.82
CA ASP A 212 -1.33 -6.80 26.27
C ASP A 212 -1.24 -6.80 24.74
N VAL A 213 -1.37 -5.62 24.12
CA VAL A 213 -1.26 -5.42 22.67
C VAL A 213 -0.48 -4.14 22.39
N ILE A 214 0.51 -4.23 21.50
CA ILE A 214 1.26 -3.07 20.99
C ILE A 214 1.03 -2.97 19.48
N ILE A 215 0.53 -1.84 19.00
CA ILE A 215 0.22 -1.64 17.58
C ILE A 215 1.14 -0.55 17.02
N ASN A 216 1.99 -0.93 16.07
CA ASN A 216 2.86 0.00 15.37
C ASN A 216 2.16 0.57 14.13
N GLY A 217 2.05 1.90 14.05
CA GLY A 217 1.61 2.64 12.87
C GLY A 217 2.69 3.59 12.32
N ILE A 218 3.93 3.45 12.79
CA ILE A 218 5.08 4.26 12.34
C ILE A 218 5.77 3.55 11.19
N GLN A 219 5.87 4.23 10.06
CA GLN A 219 6.70 3.81 8.95
C GLN A 219 8.14 4.25 9.21
N VAL A 220 9.10 3.32 9.04
CA VAL A 220 10.53 3.59 9.17
C VAL A 220 11.19 3.38 7.82
N ASP A 221 11.70 4.45 7.22
CA ASP A 221 12.35 4.40 5.90
C ASP A 221 13.84 4.10 6.03
N GLU A 222 14.48 4.48 7.14
CA GLU A 222 15.88 4.24 7.41
C GLU A 222 16.16 2.79 7.85
N PRO A 223 17.09 2.10 7.22
CA PRO A 223 17.55 0.80 7.69
C PRO A 223 18.26 0.97 9.04
N HIS A 224 18.12 0.00 9.93
CA HIS A 224 18.79 -0.10 11.25
C HIS A 224 18.26 0.81 12.38
N VAL A 225 17.15 1.53 12.19
CA VAL A 225 16.51 2.30 13.26
C VAL A 225 15.22 1.58 13.68
N ASN A 226 15.33 0.67 14.69
CA ASN A 226 14.13 0.06 15.22
C ASN A 226 13.41 0.99 16.20
N ILE A 227 12.08 1.06 16.11
CA ILE A 227 11.21 1.68 17.12
C ILE A 227 11.17 0.80 18.39
N ILE A 228 11.13 -0.52 18.20
CA ILE A 228 11.25 -1.49 19.26
C ILE A 228 12.50 -2.34 18.96
N SER A 229 13.57 -2.09 19.71
CA SER A 229 14.86 -2.79 19.57
C SER A 229 14.81 -4.19 20.17
N LYS A 230 15.89 -4.94 20.00
CA LYS A 230 16.05 -6.28 20.63
C LYS A 230 15.96 -6.20 22.15
N GLU A 231 16.63 -5.23 22.76
CA GLU A 231 16.66 -5.01 24.21
C GLU A 231 15.25 -4.67 24.72
N GLN A 232 14.50 -3.87 23.98
CA GLN A 232 13.12 -3.50 24.33
C GLN A 232 12.15 -4.67 24.19
N LEU A 233 12.34 -5.56 23.19
CA LEU A 233 11.55 -6.79 23.08
C LEU A 233 11.68 -7.69 24.31
N ALA A 234 12.87 -7.73 24.92
CA ALA A 234 13.10 -8.51 26.15
C ALA A 234 12.30 -7.99 27.37
N LEU A 235 11.84 -6.72 27.33
CA LEU A 235 11.02 -6.11 28.37
C LEU A 235 9.52 -6.27 28.13
N VAL A 236 9.13 -6.71 26.94
CA VAL A 236 7.71 -6.86 26.59
C VAL A 236 7.07 -7.95 27.46
N LYS A 237 5.87 -7.69 27.95
CA LYS A 237 5.08 -8.62 28.77
C LYS A 237 4.89 -9.95 28.04
N LYS A 238 5.11 -11.07 28.75
CA LYS A 238 4.81 -12.41 28.21
C LYS A 238 3.35 -12.51 27.77
N GLY A 239 3.13 -13.00 26.56
CA GLY A 239 1.80 -13.10 25.93
C GLY A 239 1.29 -11.79 25.35
N CYS A 240 2.11 -10.75 25.26
CA CYS A 240 1.79 -9.55 24.49
C CYS A 240 1.81 -9.86 22.99
N LEU A 241 0.84 -9.34 22.26
CA LEU A 241 0.82 -9.37 20.79
C LEU A 241 1.33 -8.04 20.23
N ILE A 242 2.36 -8.09 19.38
CA ILE A 242 2.81 -6.92 18.62
C ILE A 242 2.20 -6.96 17.22
N ILE A 243 1.52 -5.87 16.82
CA ILE A 243 0.92 -5.71 15.50
C ILE A 243 1.69 -4.65 14.73
N ASP A 244 2.54 -5.04 13.79
CA ASP A 244 3.18 -4.11 12.86
C ASP A 244 2.21 -3.78 11.71
N ALA A 245 1.31 -2.85 11.96
CA ALA A 245 0.29 -2.44 11.00
C ALA A 245 0.85 -1.57 9.87
N ALA A 246 2.04 -0.98 10.04
CA ALA A 246 2.78 -0.30 8.98
C ALA A 246 3.48 -1.29 8.04
N ALA A 247 3.65 -2.55 8.48
CA ALA A 247 4.19 -3.68 7.74
C ALA A 247 5.56 -3.39 7.07
N HIS A 248 6.49 -2.87 7.87
CA HIS A 248 7.86 -2.61 7.46
C HIS A 248 8.81 -3.66 8.06
N GLN A 249 8.88 -4.79 7.42
CA GLN A 249 9.68 -5.96 7.80
C GLN A 249 11.03 -5.61 8.43
N GLY A 250 11.21 -5.92 9.72
CA GLY A 250 12.44 -5.75 10.48
C GLY A 250 12.90 -4.31 10.73
N ARG A 251 12.22 -3.31 10.17
CA ARG A 251 12.62 -1.91 10.30
C ARG A 251 12.05 -1.25 11.55
N ALA A 252 10.74 -1.32 11.74
CA ALA A 252 10.12 -0.74 12.92
C ALA A 252 10.33 -1.61 14.17
N ILE A 253 10.23 -2.92 14.03
CA ILE A 253 10.33 -3.88 15.13
C ILE A 253 11.43 -4.89 14.81
N TYR A 254 12.40 -5.02 15.70
CA TYR A 254 13.56 -5.90 15.51
C TYR A 254 13.13 -7.33 15.17
N GLY A 255 13.77 -7.93 14.17
CA GLY A 255 13.63 -9.34 13.80
C GLY A 255 12.31 -9.75 13.17
N THR A 256 11.34 -8.83 12.98
CA THR A 256 10.08 -9.18 12.31
C THR A 256 10.29 -9.44 10.82
N LYS A 257 9.47 -10.36 10.28
CA LYS A 257 9.36 -10.66 8.84
C LYS A 257 7.91 -10.53 8.43
N PHE A 258 7.63 -10.47 7.13
CA PHE A 258 6.25 -10.53 6.68
C PHE A 258 5.59 -11.83 7.10
N THR A 259 4.38 -11.70 7.62
CA THR A 259 3.47 -12.83 7.85
C THR A 259 2.48 -12.97 6.69
N TYR A 260 1.83 -14.11 6.58
CA TYR A 260 0.94 -14.45 5.48
C TYR A 260 -0.45 -14.80 6.01
N LEU A 261 -1.45 -14.83 5.13
CA LEU A 261 -2.84 -15.13 5.54
C LEU A 261 -2.99 -16.51 6.18
N GLU A 262 -2.23 -17.48 5.71
CA GLU A 262 -2.21 -18.86 6.19
C GLU A 262 -1.45 -19.02 7.52
N ALA A 263 -0.52 -18.11 7.80
CA ALA A 263 0.30 -18.07 9.01
C ALA A 263 0.49 -16.61 9.47
N PRO A 264 -0.58 -15.98 9.98
CA PRO A 264 -0.58 -14.54 10.26
C PRO A 264 0.16 -14.13 11.53
N ILE A 265 0.45 -15.06 12.43
CA ILE A 265 1.21 -14.84 13.65
C ILE A 265 2.55 -15.57 13.56
N ALA A 266 3.62 -14.89 13.91
CA ALA A 266 4.97 -15.42 14.01
C ALA A 266 5.62 -14.94 15.31
N GLN A 267 6.87 -15.35 15.56
CA GLN A 267 7.62 -14.98 16.77
C GLN A 267 8.97 -14.35 16.44
N THR A 268 9.37 -13.36 17.24
CA THR A 268 10.71 -12.81 17.29
C THR A 268 11.13 -12.64 18.76
N GLU A 269 12.33 -13.12 19.13
CA GLU A 269 12.84 -13.06 20.50
C GLU A 269 11.80 -13.52 21.55
N GLY A 270 10.95 -14.51 21.22
CA GLY A 270 9.92 -15.05 22.12
C GLY A 270 8.64 -14.21 22.22
N VAL A 271 8.51 -13.14 21.45
CA VAL A 271 7.31 -12.28 21.40
C VAL A 271 6.50 -12.59 20.14
N ASP A 272 5.20 -12.77 20.30
CA ASP A 272 4.28 -13.00 19.19
C ASP A 272 4.05 -11.71 18.41
N TYR A 273 4.09 -11.79 17.08
CA TYR A 273 3.84 -10.63 16.23
C TYR A 273 3.04 -10.96 14.96
N TYR A 274 2.41 -9.92 14.45
CA TYR A 274 1.71 -9.87 13.18
C TYR A 274 2.32 -8.80 12.28
N CYS A 275 2.64 -9.11 11.01
CA CYS A 275 3.22 -8.18 10.03
C CYS A 275 2.76 -8.52 8.60
N LEU A 276 1.46 -8.36 8.30
CA LEU A 276 0.89 -8.67 6.99
C LEU A 276 1.02 -7.47 6.04
N SER A 277 1.81 -7.60 4.98
CA SER A 277 2.13 -6.50 4.03
C SER A 277 0.94 -5.99 3.22
N ASN A 278 -0.16 -6.73 3.16
CA ASN A 278 -1.31 -6.46 2.29
C ASN A 278 -2.65 -6.44 3.02
N SER A 279 -2.64 -6.03 4.28
CA SER A 279 -3.81 -6.06 5.16
C SER A 279 -5.06 -5.33 4.63
N PRO A 280 -5.00 -4.20 3.87
CA PRO A 280 -6.21 -3.60 3.31
C PRO A 280 -6.99 -4.53 2.36
N SER A 281 -6.33 -5.54 1.79
CA SER A 281 -6.97 -6.55 0.94
C SER A 281 -7.96 -7.45 1.69
N LEU A 282 -7.87 -7.53 3.02
CA LEU A 282 -8.85 -8.22 3.87
C LEU A 282 -10.23 -7.55 3.78
N PHE A 283 -10.27 -6.23 3.68
CA PHE A 283 -11.47 -5.44 3.46
C PHE A 283 -11.54 -4.91 2.02
N PHE A 284 -11.17 -5.74 1.04
CA PHE A 284 -11.01 -5.37 -0.36
C PHE A 284 -12.22 -4.65 -0.96
N ARG A 285 -13.45 -4.99 -0.54
CA ARG A 285 -14.67 -4.34 -1.03
C ARG A 285 -14.76 -2.86 -0.63
N THR A 286 -14.34 -2.54 0.59
CA THR A 286 -14.27 -1.16 1.09
C THR A 286 -13.05 -0.45 0.49
N ALA A 287 -11.89 -1.09 0.56
CA ALA A 287 -10.65 -0.52 0.03
C ALA A 287 -10.72 -0.21 -1.46
N SER A 288 -11.31 -1.10 -2.28
CA SER A 288 -11.51 -0.84 -3.71
C SER A 288 -12.35 0.40 -4.00
N LYS A 289 -13.41 0.64 -3.22
CA LYS A 289 -14.25 1.84 -3.39
C LYS A 289 -13.46 3.12 -3.09
N GLU A 290 -12.66 3.12 -2.03
CA GLU A 290 -11.88 4.28 -1.62
C GLU A 290 -10.72 4.56 -2.58
N ILE A 291 -9.96 3.53 -2.98
CA ILE A 291 -8.86 3.72 -3.94
C ILE A 291 -9.37 4.08 -5.33
N SER A 292 -10.43 3.45 -5.83
CA SER A 292 -11.04 3.79 -7.12
C SER A 292 -11.44 5.27 -7.16
N LYS A 293 -12.15 5.75 -6.12
CA LYS A 293 -12.55 7.16 -6.00
C LYS A 293 -11.34 8.11 -5.98
N ALA A 294 -10.33 7.81 -5.16
CA ALA A 294 -9.14 8.66 -5.02
C ALA A 294 -8.31 8.68 -6.31
N PHE A 295 -8.03 7.51 -6.87
CA PHE A 295 -7.27 7.40 -8.12
C PHE A 295 -8.01 8.03 -9.30
N THR A 296 -9.33 7.82 -9.40
CA THR A 296 -10.14 8.47 -10.45
C THR A 296 -9.97 9.97 -10.39
N ARG A 297 -10.12 10.57 -9.22
CA ARG A 297 -10.09 12.02 -9.06
C ARG A 297 -8.75 12.64 -9.46
N TYR A 298 -7.64 12.00 -9.10
CA TYR A 298 -6.31 12.63 -9.20
C TYR A 298 -5.42 12.03 -10.29
N ILE A 299 -5.67 10.78 -10.69
CA ILE A 299 -4.79 10.03 -11.62
C ILE A 299 -5.50 9.76 -12.96
N TYR A 300 -6.73 9.24 -12.93
CA TYR A 300 -7.38 8.77 -14.17
C TYR A 300 -8.17 9.86 -14.89
N ARG A 301 -8.81 10.79 -14.16
CA ARG A 301 -9.58 11.89 -14.73
C ARG A 301 -8.70 12.90 -15.45
N PRO A 302 -7.60 13.41 -14.87
CA PRO A 302 -6.72 14.32 -15.60
C PRO A 302 -6.07 13.62 -16.80
N SER A 303 -5.83 14.36 -17.88
CA SER A 303 -4.99 13.84 -18.97
C SER A 303 -3.62 13.39 -18.45
N VAL A 304 -3.13 12.25 -18.92
CA VAL A 304 -1.78 11.77 -18.63
C VAL A 304 -0.70 12.74 -19.12
N ASP A 305 -1.00 13.61 -20.08
CA ASP A 305 -0.11 14.70 -20.52
C ASP A 305 0.27 15.61 -19.35
N LYS A 306 -0.61 15.76 -18.34
CA LYS A 306 -0.31 16.54 -17.14
C LYS A 306 0.84 15.95 -16.33
N MET A 307 0.90 14.62 -16.22
CA MET A 307 2.03 13.92 -15.58
C MET A 307 3.29 14.06 -16.43
N MET A 308 3.18 13.86 -17.74
CA MET A 308 4.31 13.88 -18.66
C MET A 308 4.92 15.28 -18.82
N ALA A 309 4.16 16.34 -18.55
CA ALA A 309 4.68 17.72 -18.56
C ALA A 309 5.81 17.95 -17.56
N TYR A 310 5.88 17.16 -16.49
CA TYR A 310 6.94 17.23 -15.50
C TYR A 310 8.32 16.83 -16.06
N LEU A 311 8.38 15.99 -17.10
CA LEU A 311 9.63 15.63 -17.77
C LEU A 311 10.35 16.82 -18.41
N LYS A 312 9.65 17.95 -18.61
CA LYS A 312 10.22 19.20 -19.12
C LYS A 312 10.77 20.12 -18.01
N LYS A 313 10.47 19.81 -16.74
CA LYS A 313 10.99 20.53 -15.58
C LYS A 313 12.35 19.98 -15.17
N GLU A 314 13.13 20.73 -14.40
CA GLU A 314 14.30 20.19 -13.72
C GLU A 314 13.86 19.14 -12.70
N GLY A 315 14.44 17.94 -12.79
CA GLY A 315 14.18 16.84 -11.85
C GLY A 315 15.26 16.79 -10.77
N HIS A 316 14.95 16.15 -9.67
CA HIS A 316 15.96 15.80 -8.66
C HIS A 316 16.74 14.57 -9.12
N PRO A 317 18.08 14.52 -8.89
CA PRO A 317 18.87 13.35 -9.20
C PRO A 317 18.37 12.16 -8.36
N TYR A 318 18.53 10.96 -8.90
CA TYR A 318 18.27 9.72 -8.20
C TYR A 318 19.40 9.47 -7.19
N GLU A 319 19.11 9.40 -5.89
CA GLU A 319 20.07 9.07 -4.82
C GLU A 319 20.25 7.57 -4.64
#